data_8c9e416b109298386a3a4ad76d1a166c
#
_entry.id   8c9e416b109298386a3a4ad76d1a166c
#
_cell.length_a   1.000
_cell.length_b   1.000
_cell.length_c   1.000
_cell.angle_alpha   90.00
_cell.angle_beta   90.00
_cell.angle_gamma   90.00
#
_symmetry.space_group_name_H-M   'P 1'
#
loop_
_entity.id
_entity.type
_entity.pdbx_description
1 polymer ?
#
loop_
_entity_poly.entity_id
_entity_poly.type
_entity_poly.pdbx_seq_one_letter_code
_entity_poly.pdbx_strand_id
1 'polypeptide(L)'
;MIGYALTGSFCTLSASIRQLEMLLSRGLEIQPIISERAYSTDTRFWLATDFVSQVESLCGRRAIHTVESAEPLGPKTPLDALIIAPCTGNTLAKIARGITDSAVTMAAKAHLRTDRPLLIALATNDGLSQNLGSLSELITRRSVYFVPMRQDDPKGKPHSLVAEMSLLPHCYDLMLSGEQMRPIFLEPKEGG
;
A
#
# COMPACT_ATOMS: atom_id res chain seq x y z
N MET A 1 1.24 16.90 -3.39
CA MET A 1 2.16 15.74 -3.45
C MET A 1 1.55 14.59 -2.66
N ILE A 2 1.55 13.36 -3.20
CA ILE A 2 1.05 12.17 -2.52
C ILE A 2 2.20 11.24 -2.13
N GLY A 3 2.01 10.41 -1.09
CA GLY A 3 2.93 9.33 -0.76
C GLY A 3 2.53 8.03 -1.44
N TYR A 4 3.49 7.29 -1.99
CA TYR A 4 3.28 5.95 -2.52
C TYR A 4 4.23 4.98 -1.83
N ALA A 5 3.68 4.13 -0.97
CA ALA A 5 4.43 3.24 -0.10
C ALA A 5 4.39 1.80 -0.61
N LEU A 6 5.58 1.17 -0.68
CA LEU A 6 5.77 -0.19 -1.18
C LEU A 6 6.29 -1.10 -0.06
N THR A 7 5.65 -2.26 0.10
CA THR A 7 6.05 -3.25 1.12
C THR A 7 6.39 -4.60 0.50
N GLY A 8 6.90 -5.53 1.30
CA GLY A 8 7.52 -6.78 0.87
C GLY A 8 6.57 -7.87 0.32
N SER A 9 5.48 -7.52 -0.35
CA SER A 9 4.72 -8.47 -1.17
C SER A 9 5.32 -8.54 -2.58
N PHE A 10 6.46 -9.20 -2.69
CA PHE A 10 7.35 -9.15 -3.86
C PHE A 10 6.69 -9.59 -5.17
N CYS A 11 5.80 -10.57 -5.12
CA CYS A 11 5.07 -11.05 -6.32
C CYS A 11 4.07 -10.03 -6.88
N THR A 12 3.65 -9.04 -6.10
CA THR A 12 2.71 -8.00 -6.51
C THR A 12 3.36 -6.66 -6.83
N LEU A 13 4.67 -6.50 -6.61
CA LEU A 13 5.39 -5.24 -6.85
C LEU A 13 5.29 -4.77 -8.30
N SER A 14 5.44 -5.67 -9.28
CA SER A 14 5.34 -5.28 -10.69
C SER A 14 3.94 -4.73 -11.05
N ALA A 15 2.88 -5.29 -10.46
CA ALA A 15 1.53 -4.77 -10.64
C ALA A 15 1.38 -3.39 -9.99
N SER A 16 1.98 -3.19 -8.82
CA SER A 16 1.99 -1.92 -8.10
C SER A 16 2.75 -0.83 -8.85
N ILE A 17 3.93 -1.15 -9.41
CA ILE A 17 4.72 -0.20 -10.21
C ILE A 17 3.92 0.30 -11.41
N ARG A 18 3.19 -0.58 -12.11
CA ARG A 18 2.31 -0.14 -13.21
C ARG A 18 1.25 0.87 -12.75
N GLN A 19 0.71 0.74 -11.54
CA GLN A 19 -0.24 1.71 -11.02
C GLN A 19 0.46 3.04 -10.62
N LEU A 20 1.67 2.96 -10.09
CA LEU A 20 2.51 4.13 -9.85
C LEU A 20 2.77 4.91 -11.14
N GLU A 21 3.14 4.22 -12.23
CA GLU A 21 3.33 4.81 -13.56
C GLU A 21 2.04 5.49 -14.08
N MET A 22 0.88 4.84 -13.90
CA MET A 22 -0.41 5.42 -14.27
C MET A 22 -0.73 6.70 -13.49
N LEU A 23 -0.44 6.74 -12.19
CA LEU A 23 -0.65 7.94 -11.39
C LEU A 23 0.31 9.06 -11.78
N LEU A 24 1.57 8.73 -12.06
CA LEU A 24 2.56 9.70 -12.56
C LEU A 24 2.18 10.27 -13.93
N SER A 25 1.66 9.44 -14.85
CA SER A 25 1.20 9.90 -16.17
C SER A 25 0.03 10.89 -16.09
N ARG A 26 -0.69 10.93 -14.97
CA ARG A 26 -1.75 11.91 -14.67
C ARG A 26 -1.20 13.24 -14.12
N GLY A 27 0.12 13.38 -14.04
CA GLY A 27 0.79 14.58 -13.54
C GLY A 27 0.86 14.69 -12.01
N LEU A 28 0.63 13.60 -11.28
CA LEU A 28 0.73 13.60 -9.83
C LEU A 28 2.19 13.61 -9.38
N GLU A 29 2.53 14.49 -8.46
CA GLU A 29 3.82 14.45 -7.76
C GLU A 29 3.80 13.37 -6.68
N ILE A 30 4.74 12.42 -6.74
CA ILE A 30 4.76 11.26 -5.84
C ILE A 30 6.06 11.20 -5.06
N GLN A 31 5.95 11.08 -3.73
CA GLN A 31 7.03 10.73 -2.83
C GLN A 31 7.03 9.21 -2.62
N PRO A 32 8.03 8.49 -3.14
CA PRO A 32 8.14 7.06 -2.89
C PRO A 32 8.56 6.79 -1.45
N ILE A 33 7.95 5.77 -0.84
CA ILE A 33 8.26 5.29 0.51
C ILE A 33 8.44 3.77 0.40
N ILE A 34 9.57 3.25 0.82
CA ILE A 34 9.85 1.81 0.69
C ILE A 34 10.14 1.23 2.07
N SER A 35 9.46 0.13 2.43
CA SER A 35 9.79 -0.54 3.68
C SER A 35 11.24 -1.05 3.66
N GLU A 36 11.92 -1.05 4.80
CA GLU A 36 13.32 -1.47 4.93
C GLU A 36 13.56 -2.84 4.29
N ARG A 37 12.60 -3.76 4.46
CA ARG A 37 12.69 -5.10 3.89
C ARG A 37 12.61 -5.09 2.36
N ALA A 38 11.73 -4.29 1.77
CA ALA A 38 11.64 -4.18 0.31
C ALA A 38 12.82 -3.40 -0.28
N TYR A 39 13.41 -2.49 0.51
CA TYR A 39 14.55 -1.68 0.12
C TYR A 39 15.86 -2.48 0.03
N SER A 40 16.04 -3.51 0.88
CA SER A 40 17.32 -4.20 1.07
C SER A 40 17.33 -5.70 0.75
N THR A 41 16.16 -6.30 0.40
CA THR A 41 16.10 -7.76 0.22
C THR A 41 16.04 -8.15 -1.25
N ASP A 42 17.05 -8.86 -1.72
CA ASP A 42 17.03 -9.52 -3.02
C ASP A 42 16.07 -10.71 -3.03
N THR A 43 15.34 -10.85 -4.09
CA THR A 43 14.38 -11.93 -4.28
C THR A 43 14.47 -12.51 -5.68
N ARG A 44 13.78 -13.63 -5.93
CA ARG A 44 13.65 -14.19 -7.29
C ARG A 44 12.93 -13.27 -8.29
N PHE A 45 12.24 -12.24 -7.80
CA PHE A 45 11.45 -11.32 -8.62
C PHE A 45 12.23 -10.04 -8.95
N TRP A 46 13.06 -9.57 -7.99
CA TRP A 46 13.76 -8.30 -8.07
C TRP A 46 15.08 -8.35 -7.29
N LEU A 47 16.11 -7.77 -7.86
CA LEU A 47 17.24 -7.28 -7.06
C LEU A 47 16.80 -5.98 -6.36
N ALA A 48 17.10 -5.84 -5.09
CA ALA A 48 16.67 -4.69 -4.30
C ALA A 48 17.15 -3.36 -4.90
N THR A 49 18.40 -3.33 -5.36
CA THR A 49 19.00 -2.15 -6.02
C THR A 49 18.27 -1.73 -7.28
N ASP A 50 17.87 -2.69 -8.12
CA ASP A 50 17.17 -2.42 -9.38
C ASP A 50 15.75 -1.90 -9.11
N PHE A 51 15.06 -2.54 -8.17
CA PHE A 51 13.74 -2.11 -7.72
C PHE A 51 13.74 -0.68 -7.19
N VAL A 52 14.66 -0.36 -6.27
CA VAL A 52 14.79 0.98 -5.70
C VAL A 52 15.13 2.00 -6.77
N SER A 53 16.11 1.69 -7.62
CA SER A 53 16.53 2.58 -8.72
C SER A 53 15.40 2.88 -9.69
N GLN A 54 14.60 1.87 -10.05
CA GLN A 54 13.44 2.07 -10.92
C GLN A 54 12.39 2.97 -10.28
N VAL A 55 12.04 2.72 -9.02
CA VAL A 55 11.02 3.53 -8.32
C VAL A 55 11.49 4.98 -8.16
N GLU A 56 12.75 5.20 -7.77
CA GLU A 56 13.32 6.54 -7.64
C GLU A 56 13.38 7.28 -8.99
N SER A 57 13.77 6.58 -10.05
CA SER A 57 13.81 7.13 -11.41
C SER A 57 12.43 7.55 -11.91
N LEU A 58 11.41 6.71 -11.71
CA LEU A 58 10.03 7.01 -12.08
C LEU A 58 9.50 8.25 -11.34
N CYS A 59 9.75 8.34 -10.04
CA CYS A 59 9.25 9.45 -9.21
C CYS A 59 10.12 10.72 -9.32
N GLY A 60 11.34 10.64 -9.85
CA GLY A 60 12.31 11.73 -9.83
C GLY A 60 12.72 12.16 -8.42
N ARG A 61 12.58 11.27 -7.43
CA ARG A 61 12.80 11.53 -6.00
C ARG A 61 13.43 10.32 -5.31
N ARG A 62 14.30 10.58 -4.33
CA ARG A 62 14.81 9.52 -3.45
C ARG A 62 13.71 8.91 -2.61
N ALA A 63 13.76 7.59 -2.43
CA ALA A 63 12.82 6.87 -1.60
C ALA A 63 13.09 7.13 -0.11
N ILE A 64 12.03 7.37 0.64
CA ILE A 64 12.04 7.35 2.11
C ILE A 64 12.00 5.90 2.54
N HIS A 65 13.00 5.44 3.31
CA HIS A 65 13.12 4.03 3.68
C HIS A 65 13.50 3.79 5.15
N THR A 66 13.64 4.86 5.96
CA THR A 66 13.89 4.74 7.41
C THR A 66 12.76 5.40 8.20
N VAL A 67 12.61 4.98 9.46
CA VAL A 67 11.61 5.52 10.39
C VAL A 67 11.83 7.03 10.57
N GLU A 68 13.07 7.46 10.76
CA GLU A 68 13.45 8.85 11.00
C GLU A 68 13.12 9.74 9.80
N SER A 69 13.35 9.26 8.58
CA SER A 69 13.05 10.01 7.35
C SER A 69 11.55 10.07 7.04
N ALA A 70 10.77 9.13 7.56
CA ALA A 70 9.31 9.09 7.41
C ALA A 70 8.55 9.93 8.46
N GLU A 71 9.13 10.19 9.62
CA GLU A 71 8.50 10.96 10.71
C GLU A 71 7.99 12.34 10.28
N PRO A 72 8.71 13.13 9.44
CA PRO A 72 8.24 14.44 8.99
C PRO A 72 7.00 14.42 8.10
N LEU A 73 6.59 13.27 7.55
CA LEU A 73 5.48 13.11 6.60
C LEU A 73 4.08 13.32 7.22
N GLY A 74 3.93 14.25 8.07
CA GLY A 74 2.68 14.62 8.71
C GLY A 74 2.68 16.12 8.92
N PRO A 75 3.14 16.60 10.09
CA PRO A 75 3.05 18.02 10.42
C PRO A 75 4.02 18.90 9.62
N LYS A 76 5.22 18.40 9.29
CA LYS A 76 6.29 19.20 8.65
C LYS A 76 6.23 19.14 7.13
N THR A 77 5.96 17.97 6.58
CA THR A 77 5.88 17.74 5.12
C THR A 77 4.59 16.98 4.83
N PRO A 78 3.44 17.64 4.86
CA PRO A 78 2.16 16.96 4.72
C PRO A 78 1.96 16.40 3.32
N LEU A 79 1.51 15.16 3.26
CA LEU A 79 1.04 14.52 2.04
C LEU A 79 -0.46 14.79 1.88
N ASP A 80 -0.94 14.99 0.66
CA ASP A 80 -2.38 15.15 0.38
C ASP A 80 -3.13 13.83 0.54
N ALA A 81 -2.46 12.73 0.20
CA ALA A 81 -2.92 11.35 0.37
C ALA A 81 -1.73 10.42 0.56
N LEU A 82 -1.96 9.27 1.17
CA LEU A 82 -1.00 8.17 1.25
C LEU A 82 -1.60 6.91 0.63
N ILE A 83 -0.85 6.27 -0.25
CA ILE A 83 -1.20 4.98 -0.87
C ILE A 83 -0.19 3.94 -0.38
N ILE A 84 -0.64 2.80 0.13
CA ILE A 84 0.22 1.66 0.46
C ILE A 84 -0.13 0.52 -0.49
N ALA A 85 0.70 0.32 -1.49
CA ALA A 85 0.50 -0.67 -2.55
C ALA A 85 1.82 -1.29 -3.01
N PRO A 86 2.03 -2.60 -2.80
CA PRO A 86 1.19 -3.48 -2.02
C PRO A 86 1.34 -3.27 -0.51
N CYS A 87 0.30 -3.58 0.26
CA CYS A 87 0.34 -3.65 1.72
C CYS A 87 0.38 -5.10 2.17
N THR A 88 1.44 -5.53 2.84
CA THR A 88 1.50 -6.88 3.43
C THR A 88 0.62 -7.00 4.66
N GLY A 89 0.20 -8.22 5.02
CA GLY A 89 -0.53 -8.49 6.27
C GLY A 89 0.22 -8.00 7.51
N ASN A 90 1.55 -8.16 7.55
CA ASN A 90 2.37 -7.64 8.63
C ASN A 90 2.29 -6.10 8.75
N THR A 91 2.34 -5.39 7.62
CA THR A 91 2.19 -3.93 7.60
C THR A 91 0.78 -3.50 8.03
N LEU A 92 -0.26 -4.19 7.53
CA LEU A 92 -1.65 -3.97 7.92
C LEU A 92 -1.83 -4.11 9.45
N ALA A 93 -1.34 -5.23 10.02
CA ALA A 93 -1.43 -5.50 11.45
C ALA A 93 -0.72 -4.43 12.29
N LYS A 94 0.45 -3.98 11.86
CA LYS A 94 1.20 -2.92 12.55
C LYS A 94 0.46 -1.58 12.53
N ILE A 95 -0.09 -1.19 11.38
CA ILE A 95 -0.90 0.04 11.26
C ILE A 95 -2.13 -0.03 12.17
N ALA A 96 -2.84 -1.16 12.19
CA ALA A 96 -3.98 -1.36 13.07
C ALA A 96 -3.62 -1.20 14.54
N ARG A 97 -2.47 -1.70 14.96
CA ARG A 97 -1.99 -1.64 16.35
C ARG A 97 -1.16 -0.40 16.69
N GLY A 98 -0.94 0.52 15.76
CA GLY A 98 -0.15 1.73 15.97
C GLY A 98 1.35 1.46 16.12
N ILE A 99 1.87 0.33 15.65
CA ILE A 99 3.29 -0.02 15.66
C ILE A 99 3.99 0.69 14.51
N THR A 100 5.07 1.39 14.80
CA THR A 100 5.77 2.30 13.86
C THR A 100 7.26 2.00 13.77
N ASP A 101 7.59 0.76 13.48
CA ASP A 101 8.95 0.23 13.40
C ASP A 101 9.48 0.09 11.95
N SER A 102 8.81 0.73 11.00
CA SER A 102 9.24 0.80 9.61
C SER A 102 8.88 2.16 9.00
N ALA A 103 9.57 2.53 7.92
CA ALA A 103 9.29 3.77 7.19
C ALA A 103 7.82 3.87 6.79
N VAL A 104 7.22 2.77 6.29
CA VAL A 104 5.82 2.74 5.84
C VAL A 104 4.85 2.89 7.01
N THR A 105 5.08 2.20 8.13
CA THR A 105 4.20 2.29 9.31
C THR A 105 4.34 3.64 10.02
N MET A 106 5.54 4.23 10.03
CA MET A 106 5.75 5.59 10.53
C MET A 106 5.06 6.62 9.62
N ALA A 107 5.19 6.50 8.30
CA ALA A 107 4.50 7.37 7.36
C ALA A 107 2.96 7.29 7.55
N ALA A 108 2.41 6.07 7.68
CA ALA A 108 0.99 5.88 7.92
C ALA A 108 0.52 6.56 9.22
N LYS A 109 1.26 6.39 10.33
CA LYS A 109 0.94 7.05 11.60
C LYS A 109 1.01 8.57 11.47
N ALA A 110 2.11 9.10 10.90
CA ALA A 110 2.31 10.54 10.74
C ALA A 110 1.21 11.17 9.88
N HIS A 111 0.80 10.46 8.83
CA HIS A 111 -0.25 10.89 7.90
C HIS A 111 -1.66 10.83 8.54
N LEU A 112 -2.04 9.69 9.12
CA LEU A 112 -3.38 9.49 9.69
C LEU A 112 -3.68 10.43 10.87
N ARG A 113 -2.69 10.88 11.62
CA ARG A 113 -2.90 11.84 12.70
C ARG A 113 -3.30 13.24 12.22
N THR A 114 -3.27 13.48 10.90
CA THR A 114 -3.75 14.71 10.26
C THR A 114 -5.12 14.52 9.58
N ASP A 115 -5.79 13.40 9.85
CA ASP A 115 -7.09 12.99 9.27
C ASP A 115 -7.14 12.95 7.73
N ARG A 116 -5.96 12.82 7.09
CA ARG A 116 -5.85 12.73 5.64
C ARG A 116 -6.04 11.31 5.13
N PRO A 117 -6.50 11.14 3.88
CA PRO A 117 -6.92 9.84 3.36
C PRO A 117 -5.75 8.90 3.10
N LEU A 118 -5.92 7.65 3.54
CA LEU A 118 -5.00 6.53 3.33
C LEU A 118 -5.70 5.47 2.47
N LEU A 119 -5.12 5.11 1.32
CA LEU A 119 -5.56 4.00 0.47
C LEU A 119 -4.66 2.78 0.67
N ILE A 120 -5.26 1.63 0.93
CA ILE A 120 -4.56 0.36 1.16
C ILE A 120 -4.90 -0.64 0.05
N ALA A 121 -3.88 -1.12 -0.66
CA ALA A 121 -3.97 -2.26 -1.57
C ALA A 121 -3.38 -3.50 -0.88
N LEU A 122 -4.22 -4.26 -0.19
CA LEU A 122 -3.82 -5.43 0.60
C LEU A 122 -3.31 -6.56 -0.30
N ALA A 123 -2.23 -7.21 0.10
CA ALA A 123 -1.73 -8.45 -0.52
C ALA A 123 -1.13 -9.35 0.57
N THR A 124 -1.89 -10.35 0.98
CA THR A 124 -1.51 -11.25 2.08
C THR A 124 -2.12 -12.63 1.92
N ASN A 125 -1.42 -13.66 2.43
CA ASN A 125 -1.90 -15.05 2.42
C ASN A 125 -2.77 -15.41 3.65
N ASP A 126 -2.94 -14.49 4.60
CA ASP A 126 -3.63 -14.70 5.87
C ASP A 126 -4.70 -13.65 6.19
N GLY A 127 -5.22 -12.99 5.15
CA GLY A 127 -6.24 -11.95 5.26
C GLY A 127 -7.55 -12.43 5.88
N LEU A 128 -7.94 -13.67 5.62
CA LEU A 128 -9.15 -14.32 6.18
C LEU A 128 -8.86 -15.14 7.46
N SER A 129 -7.67 -15.01 8.04
CA SER A 129 -7.29 -15.67 9.29
C SER A 129 -6.65 -14.66 10.26
N GLN A 130 -5.32 -14.68 10.43
CA GLN A 130 -4.62 -13.83 11.41
C GLN A 130 -4.83 -12.32 11.20
N ASN A 131 -4.95 -11.88 9.95
CA ASN A 131 -5.11 -10.47 9.62
C ASN A 131 -6.57 -10.00 9.49
N LEU A 132 -7.57 -10.87 9.66
CA LEU A 132 -8.98 -10.49 9.57
C LEU A 132 -9.35 -9.41 10.61
N GLY A 133 -8.84 -9.54 11.85
CA GLY A 133 -9.05 -8.56 12.90
C GLY A 133 -8.43 -7.19 12.55
N SER A 134 -7.23 -7.18 11.99
CA SER A 134 -6.57 -5.94 11.55
C SER A 134 -7.29 -5.28 10.38
N LEU A 135 -7.77 -6.08 9.44
CA LEU A 135 -8.59 -5.60 8.32
C LEU A 135 -9.90 -4.98 8.84
N SER A 136 -10.61 -5.66 9.73
CA SER A 136 -11.86 -5.19 10.32
C SER A 136 -11.67 -3.86 11.07
N GLU A 137 -10.58 -3.73 11.83
CA GLU A 137 -10.26 -2.48 12.54
C GLU A 137 -10.02 -1.31 11.57
N LEU A 138 -9.23 -1.52 10.52
CA LEU A 138 -8.86 -0.45 9.60
C LEU A 138 -9.98 -0.08 8.62
N ILE A 139 -10.79 -1.04 8.16
CA ILE A 139 -11.86 -0.79 7.19
C ILE A 139 -12.99 0.08 7.76
N THR A 140 -13.09 0.16 9.10
CA THR A 140 -14.06 0.99 9.81
C THR A 140 -13.55 2.38 10.14
N ARG A 141 -12.25 2.67 9.93
CA ARG A 141 -11.68 4.00 10.18
C ARG A 141 -12.08 4.99 9.09
N ARG A 142 -12.51 6.17 9.49
CA ARG A 142 -13.05 7.21 8.60
C ARG A 142 -12.14 7.62 7.45
N SER A 143 -10.82 7.69 7.67
CA SER A 143 -9.85 8.17 6.67
C SER A 143 -9.07 7.03 6.01
N VAL A 144 -9.53 5.77 6.15
CA VAL A 144 -8.86 4.61 5.57
C VAL A 144 -9.76 3.96 4.53
N TYR A 145 -9.22 3.78 3.34
CA TYR A 145 -9.89 3.22 2.17
C TYR A 145 -9.13 2.00 1.67
N PHE A 146 -9.83 1.09 1.05
CA PHE A 146 -9.23 -0.12 0.51
C PHE A 146 -9.49 -0.26 -0.99
N VAL A 147 -8.47 -0.69 -1.71
CA VAL A 147 -8.66 -1.21 -3.06
C VAL A 147 -9.44 -2.53 -2.94
N PRO A 148 -10.52 -2.73 -3.70
CA PRO A 148 -11.28 -3.98 -3.69
C PRO A 148 -10.39 -5.20 -3.84
N MET A 149 -10.68 -6.25 -3.09
CA MET A 149 -9.82 -7.42 -2.97
C MET A 149 -10.60 -8.71 -3.20
N ARG A 150 -9.88 -9.77 -3.52
CA ARG A 150 -10.42 -11.13 -3.70
C ARG A 150 -9.44 -12.19 -3.22
N GLN A 151 -9.91 -13.41 -3.09
CA GLN A 151 -9.04 -14.57 -2.98
C GLN A 151 -8.43 -14.85 -4.37
N ASP A 152 -7.10 -14.96 -4.45
CA ASP A 152 -6.37 -15.26 -5.69
C ASP A 152 -6.36 -16.76 -6.01
N ASP A 153 -6.40 -17.61 -4.99
CA ASP A 153 -6.44 -19.06 -5.08
C ASP A 153 -7.23 -19.65 -3.89
N PRO A 154 -8.57 -19.68 -3.96
CA PRO A 154 -9.40 -20.13 -2.84
C PRO A 154 -9.15 -21.58 -2.39
N LYS A 155 -8.66 -22.45 -3.29
CA LYS A 155 -8.37 -23.86 -2.98
C LYS A 155 -6.98 -24.04 -2.40
N GLY A 156 -5.96 -23.43 -3.03
CA GLY A 156 -4.57 -23.58 -2.62
C GLY A 156 -4.18 -22.63 -1.48
N LYS A 157 -4.85 -21.47 -1.40
CA LYS A 157 -4.59 -20.42 -0.39
C LYS A 157 -5.91 -19.92 0.22
N PRO A 158 -6.61 -20.73 1.01
CA PRO A 158 -7.99 -20.45 1.44
C PRO A 158 -8.14 -19.20 2.31
N HIS A 159 -7.05 -18.63 2.82
CA HIS A 159 -7.04 -17.44 3.67
C HIS A 159 -6.46 -16.20 3.00
N SER A 160 -6.04 -16.29 1.73
CA SER A 160 -5.44 -15.16 1.03
C SER A 160 -6.46 -14.09 0.66
N LEU A 161 -6.00 -12.83 0.70
CA LEU A 161 -6.70 -11.69 0.11
C LEU A 161 -5.70 -10.84 -0.65
N VAL A 162 -6.01 -10.55 -1.91
CA VAL A 162 -5.17 -9.72 -2.79
C VAL A 162 -6.02 -8.65 -3.46
N ALA A 163 -5.56 -7.41 -3.36
CA ALA A 163 -6.21 -6.27 -4.00
C ALA A 163 -6.15 -6.39 -5.54
N GLU A 164 -7.23 -6.02 -6.20
CA GLU A 164 -7.26 -5.87 -7.66
C GLU A 164 -6.56 -4.56 -8.04
N MET A 165 -5.24 -4.65 -8.24
CA MET A 165 -4.36 -3.48 -8.43
C MET A 165 -4.80 -2.55 -9.56
N SER A 166 -5.43 -3.07 -10.61
CA SER A 166 -5.94 -2.27 -11.73
C SER A 166 -6.99 -1.23 -11.34
N LEU A 167 -7.66 -1.43 -10.20
CA LEU A 167 -8.66 -0.51 -9.67
C LEU A 167 -8.06 0.64 -8.84
N LEU A 168 -6.76 0.58 -8.52
CA LEU A 168 -6.12 1.53 -7.61
C LEU A 168 -6.27 3.00 -8.05
N PRO A 169 -6.08 3.38 -9.34
CA PRO A 169 -6.23 4.77 -9.74
C PRO A 169 -7.67 5.28 -9.57
N HIS A 170 -8.67 4.45 -9.82
CA HIS A 170 -10.06 4.81 -9.61
C HIS A 170 -10.41 4.89 -8.11
N CYS A 171 -9.89 3.96 -7.30
CA CYS A 171 -10.01 4.03 -5.84
C CYS A 171 -9.39 5.31 -5.27
N TYR A 172 -8.27 5.76 -5.84
CA TYR A 172 -7.65 7.02 -5.45
C TYR A 172 -8.60 8.22 -5.70
N ASP A 173 -9.26 8.27 -6.86
CA ASP A 173 -10.21 9.34 -7.17
C ASP A 173 -11.41 9.35 -6.22
N LEU A 174 -12.02 8.19 -5.97
CA LEU A 174 -13.13 8.05 -5.02
C LEU A 174 -12.73 8.43 -3.59
N MET A 175 -11.55 7.98 -3.15
CA MET A 175 -11.00 8.31 -1.83
C MET A 175 -10.88 9.83 -1.62
N LEU A 176 -10.48 10.59 -2.64
CA LEU A 176 -10.40 12.05 -2.56
C LEU A 176 -11.79 12.70 -2.39
N SER A 177 -12.84 12.04 -2.85
CA SER A 177 -14.24 12.45 -2.64
C SER A 177 -14.84 11.89 -1.33
N GLY A 178 -14.04 11.18 -0.53
CA GLY A 178 -14.49 10.56 0.72
C GLY A 178 -15.27 9.26 0.53
N GLU A 179 -15.18 8.63 -0.64
CA GLU A 179 -15.95 7.44 -0.98
C GLU A 179 -15.09 6.17 -1.04
N GLN A 180 -15.62 5.09 -0.46
CA GLN A 180 -15.04 3.75 -0.58
C GLN A 180 -15.61 3.05 -1.81
N MET A 181 -14.73 2.63 -2.73
CA MET A 181 -15.14 1.82 -3.89
C MET A 181 -15.84 0.52 -3.47
N ARG A 182 -16.95 0.20 -4.10
CA ARG A 182 -17.75 -1.01 -3.82
C ARG A 182 -18.03 -1.80 -5.11
N PRO A 183 -18.18 -3.14 -5.02
CA PRO A 183 -18.03 -3.97 -3.82
C PRO A 183 -16.59 -4.05 -3.36
N ILE A 184 -16.35 -4.12 -2.04
CA ILE A 184 -14.99 -4.18 -1.47
C ILE A 184 -14.40 -5.60 -1.58
N PHE A 185 -15.25 -6.63 -1.51
CA PHE A 185 -14.89 -8.01 -1.77
C PHE A 185 -15.42 -8.42 -3.13
N LEU A 186 -14.51 -8.79 -4.01
CA LEU A 186 -14.80 -9.23 -5.38
C LEU A 186 -14.91 -10.76 -5.42
N GLU A 187 -15.65 -11.25 -6.41
CA GLU A 187 -15.68 -12.67 -6.70
C GLU A 187 -14.28 -13.20 -7.05
N PRO A 188 -13.96 -14.46 -6.71
CA PRO A 188 -12.72 -15.10 -7.18
C PRO A 188 -12.60 -15.02 -8.71
N LYS A 189 -11.37 -15.00 -9.24
CA LYS A 189 -11.19 -15.10 -10.70
C LYS A 189 -11.62 -16.49 -11.16
N GLU A 190 -12.47 -16.55 -12.17
CA GLU A 190 -12.78 -17.84 -12.83
C GLU A 190 -11.49 -18.43 -13.40
N GLY A 191 -11.18 -19.68 -13.03
CA GLY A 191 -10.03 -20.42 -13.59
C GLY A 191 -8.76 -20.47 -12.75
N GLY A 192 -8.83 -20.24 -11.42
CA GLY A 192 -7.79 -20.56 -10.46
C GLY A 192 -7.87 -22.01 -9.97
#